data_799b45cc71d15af7f1ed5275b8135008
#
_entry.id   799b45cc71d15af7f1ed5275b8135008
#
_cell.length_a   1.000
_cell.length_b   1.000
_cell.length_c   1.000
_cell.angle_alpha   90.00
_cell.angle_beta   90.00
_cell.angle_gamma   90.00
#
_symmetry.space_group_name_H-M   'P 1'
#
loop_
_entity.id
_entity.type
_entity.pdbx_description
1 polymer ?
#
loop_
_entity_poly.entity_id
_entity_poly.type
_entity_poly.pdbx_seq_one_letter_code
_entity_poly.pdbx_strand_id
1 'polypeptide(L)'
;MFIDLTVEQRHIDEGETNNCKECPIAKALSQYIAEDSQALVYAEAIHFYHKWNEDDSHVIEGNLEVSRFVDAFDNGHKVKPFTTSLNIPAQYLRPEFCV
;
A
#
# COMPACT_ATOMS: atom_id res chain seq x y z
N MET A 1 12.31 6.53 0.07
CA MET A 1 12.86 5.59 -0.94
C MET A 1 11.79 5.20 -1.95
N PHE A 2 12.14 5.26 -3.21
CA PHE A 2 11.21 4.83 -4.25
C PHE A 2 11.22 3.31 -4.37
N ILE A 3 10.04 2.73 -4.31
CA ILE A 3 9.82 1.30 -4.47
C ILE A 3 8.92 1.10 -5.69
N ASP A 4 9.32 0.21 -6.60
CA ASP A 4 8.46 -0.20 -7.69
C ASP A 4 7.56 -1.32 -7.17
N LEU A 5 6.33 -0.94 -6.85
CA LEU A 5 5.35 -1.86 -6.29
C LEU A 5 4.58 -2.54 -7.41
N THR A 6 4.60 -3.86 -7.43
CA THR A 6 3.77 -4.65 -8.34
C THR A 6 2.61 -5.26 -7.58
N VAL A 7 1.41 -4.92 -7.99
CA VAL A 7 0.18 -5.56 -7.50
C VAL A 7 -0.14 -6.69 -8.45
N GLU A 8 0.02 -7.92 -7.96
CA GLU A 8 -0.19 -9.13 -8.76
C GLU A 8 -1.63 -9.63 -8.65
N GLN A 9 -1.99 -10.55 -9.55
CA GLN A 9 -3.33 -11.14 -9.53
C GLN A 9 -3.67 -11.78 -8.17
N ARG A 10 -2.71 -12.43 -7.51
CA ARG A 10 -2.92 -13.02 -6.18
C ARG A 10 -3.32 -11.98 -5.14
N HIS A 11 -2.78 -10.77 -5.21
CA HIS A 11 -3.14 -9.68 -4.32
C HIS A 11 -4.58 -9.22 -4.56
N ILE A 12 -4.99 -9.20 -5.81
CA ILE A 12 -6.37 -8.84 -6.20
C ILE A 12 -7.34 -9.90 -5.70
N ASP A 13 -7.00 -11.18 -5.88
CA ASP A 13 -7.86 -12.30 -5.50
C ASP A 13 -8.03 -12.41 -3.98
N GLU A 14 -7.00 -12.09 -3.22
CA GLU A 14 -6.99 -12.17 -1.76
C GLU A 14 -7.42 -10.87 -1.07
N GLY A 15 -7.43 -9.75 -1.81
CA GLY A 15 -7.74 -8.44 -1.27
C GLY A 15 -9.21 -8.26 -0.91
N GLU A 16 -9.47 -7.41 0.09
CA GLU A 16 -10.83 -7.08 0.54
C GLU A 16 -11.20 -5.67 0.14
N THR A 17 -12.43 -5.49 -0.32
CA THR A 17 -12.96 -4.16 -0.66
C THR A 17 -13.23 -3.35 0.60
N ASN A 18 -13.05 -2.03 0.49
CA ASN A 18 -13.32 -1.09 1.58
C ASN A 18 -12.56 -1.42 2.87
N ASN A 19 -11.36 -1.99 2.72
CA ASN A 19 -10.49 -2.34 3.84
C ASN A 19 -9.10 -1.81 3.58
N CYS A 20 -8.73 -0.72 4.23
CA CYS A 20 -7.46 -0.03 3.99
C CYS A 20 -6.23 -0.88 4.40
N LYS A 21 -6.42 -1.90 5.22
CA LYS A 21 -5.33 -2.80 5.67
C LYS A 21 -5.22 -4.05 4.80
N GLU A 22 -6.27 -4.43 4.11
CA GLU A 22 -6.37 -5.72 3.41
C GLU A 22 -6.69 -5.59 1.93
N CYS A 23 -6.69 -4.39 1.37
CA CYS A 23 -6.88 -4.20 -0.06
C CYS A 23 -5.67 -4.74 -0.84
N PRO A 24 -5.79 -4.97 -2.15
CA PRO A 24 -4.70 -5.52 -2.95
C PRO A 24 -3.38 -4.74 -2.84
N ILE A 25 -3.45 -3.41 -2.81
CA ILE A 25 -2.26 -2.57 -2.69
C ILE A 25 -1.61 -2.77 -1.31
N ALA A 26 -2.42 -2.80 -0.24
CA ALA A 26 -1.91 -3.04 1.10
C ALA A 26 -1.26 -4.43 1.21
N LYS A 27 -1.83 -5.44 0.58
CA LYS A 27 -1.25 -6.78 0.55
C LYS A 27 0.08 -6.80 -0.21
N ALA A 28 0.17 -6.11 -1.34
CA ALA A 28 1.43 -5.99 -2.07
C ALA A 28 2.49 -5.24 -1.24
N LEU A 29 2.09 -4.17 -0.56
CA LEU A 29 2.99 -3.39 0.31
C LEU A 29 3.51 -4.21 1.49
N SER A 30 2.76 -5.17 1.99
CA SER A 30 3.16 -5.97 3.16
C SER A 30 4.49 -6.69 2.95
N GLN A 31 4.91 -6.92 1.71
CA GLN A 31 6.19 -7.54 1.39
C GLN A 31 7.37 -6.61 1.69
N TYR A 32 7.14 -5.31 1.68
CA TYR A 32 8.17 -4.28 1.84
C TYR A 32 8.15 -3.63 3.22
N ILE A 33 7.01 -3.65 3.90
CA ILE A 33 6.81 -2.97 5.18
C ILE A 33 7.31 -3.86 6.32
N ALA A 34 8.05 -3.26 7.24
CA ALA A 34 8.59 -3.95 8.43
C ALA A 34 7.45 -4.47 9.33
N GLU A 35 7.73 -5.54 10.08
CA GLU A 35 6.72 -6.18 10.93
C GLU A 35 6.16 -5.26 12.02
N ASP A 36 6.96 -4.29 12.47
CA ASP A 36 6.55 -3.30 13.49
C ASP A 36 5.82 -2.11 12.89
N SER A 37 5.56 -2.12 11.60
CA SER A 37 4.94 -1.02 10.87
C SER A 37 3.69 -1.47 10.13
N GLN A 38 2.86 -0.50 9.76
CA GLN A 38 1.61 -0.74 9.06
C GLN A 38 1.38 0.32 7.99
N ALA A 39 0.84 -0.10 6.86
CA ALA A 39 0.36 0.82 5.82
C ALA A 39 -1.17 0.76 5.77
N LEU A 40 -1.79 1.94 5.67
CA LEU A 40 -3.23 2.08 5.44
C LEU A 40 -3.42 2.72 4.07
N VAL A 41 -4.06 2.02 3.17
CA VAL A 41 -4.21 2.45 1.77
C VAL A 41 -5.60 3.03 1.53
N TYR A 42 -5.61 4.30 1.15
CA TYR A 42 -6.82 5.01 0.74
C TYR A 42 -6.66 5.50 -0.70
N ALA A 43 -7.76 5.87 -1.34
CA ALA A 43 -7.71 6.34 -2.74
C ALA A 43 -6.83 7.58 -2.92
N GLU A 44 -6.82 8.49 -1.94
CA GLU A 44 -6.10 9.76 -2.03
C GLU A 44 -4.74 9.75 -1.37
N ALA A 45 -4.50 8.79 -0.45
CA ALA A 45 -3.28 8.80 0.36
C ALA A 45 -2.97 7.42 0.94
N ILE A 46 -1.71 7.22 1.27
CA ILE A 46 -1.28 6.03 2.02
C ILE A 46 -0.66 6.53 3.31
N HIS A 47 -1.15 6.00 4.42
CA HIS A 47 -0.65 6.35 5.76
C HIS A 47 0.26 5.24 6.25
N PHE A 48 1.41 5.63 6.81
CA PHE A 48 2.37 4.70 7.43
C PHE A 48 2.52 5.05 8.90
N TYR A 49 2.57 4.04 9.76
CA TYR A 49 2.85 4.24 11.16
C TYR A 49 3.54 3.01 11.76
N HIS A 50 4.26 3.22 12.88
CA HIS A 50 4.79 2.13 13.66
C HIS A 50 3.70 1.62 14.61
N LYS A 51 3.56 0.32 14.74
CA LYS A 51 2.54 -0.30 15.60
C LYS A 51 2.70 0.08 17.08
N TRP A 52 3.92 0.41 17.50
CA TRP A 52 4.21 0.87 18.85
C TRP A 52 3.94 2.37 19.05
N ASN A 53 3.64 3.11 18.01
CA ASN A 53 3.33 4.56 18.09
C ASN A 53 2.38 4.95 16.94
N GLU A 54 1.11 4.62 17.09
CA GLU A 54 0.09 4.87 16.06
C GLU A 54 -0.22 6.35 15.86
N ASP A 55 0.11 7.20 16.84
CA ASP A 55 -0.15 8.64 16.75
C ASP A 55 0.84 9.38 15.85
N ASP A 56 2.01 8.81 15.60
CA ASP A 56 3.04 9.40 14.76
C ASP A 56 3.01 8.75 13.38
N SER A 57 2.14 9.25 12.51
CA SER A 57 1.98 8.70 11.17
C SER A 57 2.59 9.60 10.11
N HIS A 58 3.09 8.96 9.04
CA HIS A 58 3.54 9.62 7.82
C HIS A 58 2.50 9.38 6.73
N VAL A 59 2.16 10.43 6.00
CA VAL A 59 1.19 10.35 4.91
C VAL A 59 1.89 10.70 3.60
N ILE A 60 1.75 9.83 2.59
CA ILE A 60 2.16 10.14 1.23
C ILE A 60 0.92 10.27 0.37
N GLU A 61 0.97 11.16 -0.61
CA GLU A 61 -0.13 11.28 -1.57
C GLU A 61 -0.17 10.04 -2.47
N GLY A 62 -1.37 9.52 -2.69
CA GLY A 62 -1.58 8.48 -3.68
C GLY A 62 -1.43 9.08 -5.07
N ASN A 63 -0.75 8.34 -5.96
CA ASN A 63 -0.71 8.76 -7.36
C ASN A 63 -2.01 8.39 -8.07
N LEU A 64 -2.15 8.84 -9.31
CA LEU A 64 -3.38 8.61 -10.08
C LEU A 64 -3.68 7.13 -10.29
N GLU A 65 -2.65 6.31 -10.49
CA GLU A 65 -2.81 4.87 -10.69
C GLU A 65 -3.37 4.20 -9.44
N VAL A 66 -2.85 4.56 -8.26
CA VAL A 66 -3.34 4.06 -6.97
C VAL A 66 -4.78 4.49 -6.74
N SER A 67 -5.07 5.77 -6.95
CA SER A 67 -6.41 6.32 -6.75
C SER A 67 -7.45 5.61 -7.62
N ARG A 68 -7.15 5.45 -8.91
CA ARG A 68 -8.05 4.77 -9.85
C ARG A 68 -8.25 3.30 -9.50
N PHE A 69 -7.18 2.63 -9.09
CA PHE A 69 -7.26 1.23 -8.71
C PHE A 69 -8.12 1.04 -7.48
N VAL A 70 -7.90 1.82 -6.43
CA VAL A 70 -8.66 1.72 -5.17
C VAL A 70 -10.13 1.99 -5.42
N ASP A 71 -10.45 3.04 -6.16
CA ASP A 71 -11.84 3.38 -6.48
C ASP A 71 -12.53 2.26 -7.26
N ALA A 72 -11.88 1.74 -8.28
CA ALA A 72 -12.45 0.67 -9.10
C ALA A 72 -12.65 -0.61 -8.28
N PHE A 73 -11.64 -1.00 -7.50
CA PHE A 73 -11.70 -2.22 -6.71
C PHE A 73 -12.79 -2.14 -5.64
N ASP A 74 -12.86 -1.02 -4.91
CA ASP A 74 -13.83 -0.85 -3.81
C ASP A 74 -15.27 -0.76 -4.31
N ASN A 75 -15.45 -0.38 -5.58
CA ASN A 75 -16.77 -0.34 -6.21
C ASN A 75 -17.14 -1.64 -6.94
N GLY A 76 -16.35 -2.68 -6.79
CA GLY A 76 -16.63 -3.98 -7.38
C GLY A 76 -16.31 -4.09 -8.86
N HIS A 77 -15.59 -3.12 -9.41
CA HIS A 77 -15.19 -3.16 -10.82
C HIS A 77 -14.02 -4.11 -11.00
N LYS A 78 -13.93 -4.70 -12.19
CA LYS A 78 -12.81 -5.58 -12.54
C LYS A 78 -11.54 -4.76 -12.68
N VAL A 79 -10.47 -5.20 -12.02
CA VAL A 79 -9.16 -4.56 -12.06
C VAL A 79 -8.10 -5.54 -12.55
N LYS A 80 -6.96 -4.99 -13.00
CA LYS A 80 -5.84 -5.77 -13.53
C LYS A 80 -4.60 -5.54 -12.68
N PRO A 81 -3.66 -6.50 -12.67
CA PRO A 81 -2.33 -6.27 -12.09
C PRO A 81 -1.66 -5.05 -12.71
N PHE A 82 -0.90 -4.33 -11.89
CA PHE A 82 -0.17 -3.15 -12.37
C PHE A 82 1.07 -2.91 -11.50
N THR A 83 1.97 -2.08 -12.01
CA THR A 83 3.17 -1.65 -11.29
C THR A 83 3.13 -0.14 -11.15
N THR A 84 3.46 0.35 -9.96
CA THR A 84 3.52 1.78 -9.69
C THR A 84 4.71 2.08 -8.79
N SER A 85 5.27 3.29 -8.90
CA SER A 85 6.38 3.73 -8.06
C SER A 85 5.84 4.55 -6.89
N LEU A 86 6.25 4.19 -5.67
CA LEU A 86 5.85 4.89 -4.45
C LEU A 86 7.09 5.32 -3.67
N ASN A 87 7.06 6.54 -3.16
CA ASN A 87 8.13 7.05 -2.32
C ASN A 87 7.78 6.78 -0.85
N ILE A 88 8.26 5.65 -0.34
CA ILE A 88 7.95 5.19 1.02
C ILE A 88 9.04 5.65 1.98
N PRO A 89 8.69 6.27 3.14
CA PRO A 89 9.70 6.61 4.13
C PRO A 89 10.47 5.36 4.58
N ALA A 90 11.81 5.45 4.52
CA ALA A 90 12.68 4.31 4.79
C ALA A 90 12.46 3.68 6.17
N GLN A 91 12.04 4.47 7.15
CA GLN A 91 11.80 4.01 8.51
C GLN A 91 10.72 2.93 8.65
N TYR A 92 9.86 2.79 7.64
CA TYR A 92 8.79 1.79 7.62
C TYR A 92 9.12 0.56 6.79
N LEU A 93 10.23 0.59 6.08
CA LEU A 93 10.64 -0.50 5.18
C LEU A 93 11.43 -1.57 5.94
N ARG A 94 11.33 -2.81 5.47
CA ARG A 94 12.18 -3.89 5.94
C ARG A 94 13.65 -3.53 5.63
N PRO A 95 14.61 -3.92 6.50
CA PRO A 95 16.01 -3.54 6.31
C PRO A 95 16.60 -3.95 4.95
N GLU A 96 16.19 -5.08 4.38
CA GLU A 96 16.68 -5.55 3.08
C GLU A 96 16.33 -4.61 1.91
N PHE A 97 15.36 -3.72 2.08
CA PHE A 97 14.97 -2.75 1.05
C PHE A 97 15.56 -1.36 1.30
N CYS A 98 16.24 -1.17 2.42
CA CYS A 98 16.91 0.09 2.74
C CYS A 98 18.40 -0.04 2.39
N VAL A 99 18.79 0.59 1.31
CA VAL A 99 20.19 0.54 0.85
C VAL A 99 20.89 1.84 1.17
#